data_a30b90c56c11e0417357a94fbc779624
#
_entry.id   a30b90c56c11e0417357a94fbc779624
#
_cell.length_a   1.000
_cell.length_b   1.000
_cell.length_c   1.000
_cell.angle_alpha   90.00
_cell.angle_beta   90.00
_cell.angle_gamma   90.00
#
_symmetry.space_group_name_H-M   'P 1'
#
loop_
_entity.id
_entity.type
_entity.pdbx_description
1 polymer ?
#
loop_
_entity_poly.entity_id
_entity_poly.type
_entity_poly.pdbx_seq_one_letter_code
_entity_poly.pdbx_strand_id
1 'polypeptide(L)'
;MSERKWNVESSIKKMNSVLDAIKEKISHEAYEYVMKAIVSGDAGRGDVIYQFITYGFTLGAKVVMAVQFQEVADMFTLVRSVQNEAYRYIEVLRFKEVIHKPPLLLSVIEPKHDIVAHLANHFADRFNSEWFIIYDARHHKAVFHEAGGKWEVRLLSENEEQRLKELNETEEEYS
;
A
#
# COMPACT_ATOMS: atom_id res chain seq x y z
N MET A 1 24.61 15.59 9.58
CA MET A 1 24.02 14.24 9.34
C MET A 1 23.22 13.68 10.52
N SER A 2 23.41 14.19 11.72
CA SER A 2 22.74 13.71 12.97
C SER A 2 21.28 14.17 13.10
N GLU A 3 20.93 15.37 12.72
CA GLU A 3 19.59 15.95 12.97
C GLU A 3 18.46 15.28 12.20
N ARG A 4 18.69 14.81 10.96
CA ARG A 4 17.68 14.11 10.16
C ARG A 4 17.28 12.77 10.77
N LYS A 5 18.21 12.02 11.33
CA LYS A 5 17.97 10.71 11.96
C LYS A 5 17.09 10.83 13.20
N TRP A 6 17.35 11.85 14.03
CA TRP A 6 16.56 12.14 15.24
C TRP A 6 15.12 12.55 14.91
N ASN A 7 14.91 13.34 13.86
CA ASN A 7 13.58 13.74 13.43
C ASN A 7 12.75 12.57 12.90
N VAL A 8 13.35 11.63 12.15
CA VAL A 8 12.64 10.45 11.61
C VAL A 8 12.22 9.50 12.73
N GLU A 9 13.10 9.17 13.67
CA GLU A 9 12.77 8.30 14.81
C GLU A 9 11.71 8.94 15.72
N SER A 10 11.80 10.24 15.96
CA SER A 10 10.78 10.99 16.73
C SER A 10 9.43 11.01 16.02
N SER A 11 9.42 11.15 14.69
CA SER A 11 8.19 11.11 13.88
C SER A 11 7.54 9.73 13.89
N ILE A 12 8.33 8.66 13.76
CA ILE A 12 7.82 7.28 13.81
C ILE A 12 7.20 6.98 15.19
N LYS A 13 7.88 7.36 16.28
CA LYS A 13 7.34 7.18 17.65
C LYS A 13 6.04 7.93 17.84
N LYS A 14 5.95 9.19 17.40
CA LYS A 14 4.72 9.99 17.45
C LYS A 14 3.60 9.36 16.63
N MET A 15 3.89 8.91 15.43
CA MET A 15 2.93 8.24 14.57
C MET A 15 2.38 6.98 15.24
N ASN A 16 3.24 6.11 15.76
CA ASN A 16 2.82 4.89 16.46
C ASN A 16 1.95 5.22 17.67
N SER A 17 2.33 6.23 18.47
CA SER A 17 1.53 6.66 19.63
C SER A 17 0.13 7.16 19.22
N VAL A 18 0.02 7.84 18.09
CA VAL A 18 -1.29 8.29 17.56
C VAL A 18 -2.10 7.09 17.09
N LEU A 19 -1.51 6.15 16.36
CA LEU A 19 -2.17 4.94 15.89
C LEU A 19 -2.67 4.07 17.04
N ASP A 20 -1.86 3.90 18.10
CA ASP A 20 -2.26 3.19 19.30
C ASP A 20 -3.42 3.91 20.01
N ALA A 21 -3.35 5.24 20.11
CA ALA A 21 -4.43 6.03 20.71
C ALA A 21 -5.74 5.93 19.92
N ILE A 22 -5.69 5.89 18.59
CA ILE A 22 -6.88 5.67 17.75
C ILE A 22 -7.50 4.31 18.05
N LYS A 23 -6.68 3.27 18.09
CA LYS A 23 -7.11 1.90 18.33
C LYS A 23 -7.74 1.72 19.72
N GLU A 24 -7.12 2.32 20.75
CA GLU A 24 -7.54 2.17 22.14
C GLU A 24 -8.70 3.08 22.53
N LYS A 25 -8.67 4.35 22.08
CA LYS A 25 -9.61 5.39 22.54
C LYS A 25 -10.78 5.64 21.58
N ILE A 26 -10.64 5.25 20.32
CA ILE A 26 -11.72 5.39 19.34
C ILE A 26 -12.29 3.98 19.06
N SER A 27 -11.65 3.24 18.16
CA SER A 27 -11.97 1.83 17.89
C SER A 27 -10.94 1.18 16.97
N HIS A 28 -10.92 -0.15 16.95
CA HIS A 28 -10.12 -0.91 15.98
C HIS A 28 -10.58 -0.62 14.54
N GLU A 29 -11.87 -0.47 14.31
CA GLU A 29 -12.43 -0.16 13.00
C GLU A 29 -11.97 1.22 12.50
N ALA A 30 -11.98 2.25 13.35
CA ALA A 30 -11.44 3.56 13.00
C ALA A 30 -9.94 3.50 12.66
N TYR A 31 -9.18 2.70 13.39
CA TYR A 31 -7.77 2.44 13.07
C TYR A 31 -7.61 1.81 11.66
N GLU A 32 -8.42 0.82 11.31
CA GLU A 32 -8.41 0.19 9.98
C GLU A 32 -8.71 1.20 8.86
N TYR A 33 -9.67 2.12 9.08
CA TYR A 33 -9.94 3.21 8.14
C TYR A 33 -8.73 4.12 7.94
N VAL A 34 -8.08 4.51 9.03
CA VAL A 34 -6.87 5.36 8.97
C VAL A 34 -5.74 4.65 8.23
N MET A 35 -5.50 3.37 8.51
CA MET A 35 -4.46 2.59 7.84
C MET A 35 -4.71 2.47 6.32
N LYS A 36 -5.95 2.33 5.90
CA LYS A 36 -6.32 2.33 4.47
C LYS A 36 -6.20 3.72 3.84
N ALA A 37 -6.53 4.77 4.58
CA ALA A 37 -6.45 6.14 4.08
C ALA A 37 -5.00 6.65 3.91
N ILE A 38 -4.08 6.23 4.77
CA ILE A 38 -2.66 6.64 4.73
C ILE A 38 -2.00 6.30 3.39
N VAL A 39 -2.37 5.19 2.77
CA VAL A 39 -1.81 4.75 1.49
C VAL A 39 -2.44 5.43 0.28
N SER A 40 -3.40 6.34 0.50
CA SER A 40 -4.00 7.12 -0.59
C SER A 40 -2.99 8.03 -1.27
N GLY A 41 -3.05 8.12 -2.60
CA GLY A 41 -2.29 9.07 -3.41
C GLY A 41 -2.94 10.47 -3.48
N ASP A 42 -4.05 10.71 -2.77
CA ASP A 42 -4.71 12.02 -2.79
C ASP A 42 -3.94 13.06 -1.96
N ALA A 43 -3.72 14.25 -2.53
CA ALA A 43 -2.97 15.31 -1.88
C ALA A 43 -3.64 15.80 -0.58
N GLY A 44 -4.97 15.78 -0.52
CA GLY A 44 -5.76 16.19 0.64
C GLY A 44 -5.93 15.12 1.72
N ARG A 45 -5.35 13.90 1.56
CA ARG A 45 -5.55 12.80 2.50
C ARG A 45 -5.21 13.15 3.95
N GLY A 46 -4.20 13.99 4.16
CA GLY A 46 -3.76 14.38 5.50
C GLY A 46 -4.84 15.13 6.27
N ASP A 47 -5.50 16.09 5.63
CA ASP A 47 -6.57 16.86 6.23
C ASP A 47 -7.81 16.00 6.52
N VAL A 48 -8.18 15.13 5.57
CA VAL A 48 -9.29 14.18 5.75
C VAL A 48 -9.05 13.25 6.93
N ILE A 49 -7.85 12.65 7.03
CA ILE A 49 -7.47 11.77 8.14
C ILE A 49 -7.50 12.54 9.46
N TYR A 50 -6.92 13.74 9.50
CA TYR A 50 -6.89 14.59 10.70
C TYR A 50 -8.30 14.92 11.20
N GLN A 51 -9.18 15.35 10.32
CA GLN A 51 -10.56 15.67 10.67
C GLN A 51 -11.31 14.43 11.18
N PHE A 52 -11.19 13.29 10.48
CA PHE A 52 -11.78 12.03 10.92
C PHE A 52 -11.33 11.62 12.34
N ILE A 53 -10.03 11.71 12.62
CA ILE A 53 -9.47 11.39 13.95
C ILE A 53 -10.01 12.36 15.01
N THR A 54 -10.11 13.65 14.68
CA THR A 54 -10.66 14.67 15.60
C THR A 54 -12.11 14.35 15.98
N TYR A 55 -12.95 14.01 15.00
CA TYR A 55 -14.32 13.53 15.25
C TYR A 55 -14.33 12.22 16.05
N GLY A 56 -13.41 11.32 15.75
CA GLY A 56 -13.28 10.04 16.44
C GLY A 56 -13.01 10.21 17.94
N PHE A 57 -12.15 11.13 18.34
CA PHE A 57 -11.93 11.42 19.77
C PHE A 57 -13.15 12.02 20.48
N THR A 58 -14.07 12.65 19.74
CA THR A 58 -15.31 13.18 20.29
C THR A 58 -16.43 12.15 20.33
N LEU A 59 -16.59 11.36 19.25
CA LEU A 59 -17.71 10.42 19.06
C LEU A 59 -17.37 8.99 19.49
N GLY A 60 -16.09 8.69 19.74
CA GLY A 60 -15.62 7.32 19.99
C GLY A 60 -15.90 6.39 18.81
N ALA A 61 -16.19 5.15 19.08
CA ALA A 61 -16.45 4.13 18.06
C ALA A 61 -17.60 4.47 17.10
N LYS A 62 -18.50 5.38 17.47
CA LYS A 62 -19.61 5.80 16.62
C LYS A 62 -19.18 6.61 15.40
N VAL A 63 -17.93 7.11 15.34
CA VAL A 63 -17.41 7.89 14.22
C VAL A 63 -17.55 7.16 12.90
N VAL A 64 -17.33 5.86 12.87
CA VAL A 64 -17.42 5.05 11.66
C VAL A 64 -18.84 4.91 11.08
N MET A 65 -19.85 5.33 11.84
CA MET A 65 -21.25 5.36 11.40
C MET A 65 -21.79 6.79 11.20
N ALA A 66 -20.99 7.79 11.51
CA ALA A 66 -21.38 9.19 11.53
C ALA A 66 -21.28 9.87 10.15
N VAL A 67 -21.73 9.19 9.10
CA VAL A 67 -21.63 9.62 7.68
C VAL A 67 -22.45 10.88 7.34
N GLN A 68 -23.29 11.34 8.26
CA GLN A 68 -23.98 12.63 8.16
C GLN A 68 -23.04 13.84 8.29
N PHE A 69 -21.83 13.65 8.86
CA PHE A 69 -20.79 14.66 8.90
C PHE A 69 -19.92 14.55 7.65
N GLN A 70 -19.70 15.68 6.97
CA GLN A 70 -18.95 15.70 5.70
C GLN A 70 -17.54 15.14 5.86
N GLU A 71 -16.88 15.46 6.96
CA GLU A 71 -15.51 15.02 7.26
C GLU A 71 -15.40 13.49 7.39
N VAL A 72 -16.44 12.86 7.92
CA VAL A 72 -16.51 11.39 7.99
C VAL A 72 -16.83 10.81 6.62
N ALA A 73 -17.75 11.42 5.87
CA ALA A 73 -18.08 11.00 4.51
C ALA A 73 -16.86 11.09 3.57
N ASP A 74 -16.04 12.13 3.72
CA ASP A 74 -14.80 12.31 2.95
C ASP A 74 -13.79 11.18 3.24
N MET A 75 -13.68 10.77 4.50
CA MET A 75 -12.86 9.61 4.88
C MET A 75 -13.33 8.32 4.22
N PHE A 76 -14.64 8.07 4.20
CA PHE A 76 -15.22 6.92 3.50
C PHE A 76 -14.93 6.94 2.00
N THR A 77 -15.05 8.11 1.37
CA THR A 77 -14.76 8.29 -0.04
C THR A 77 -13.30 7.99 -0.35
N LEU A 78 -12.38 8.49 0.49
CA LEU A 78 -10.95 8.26 0.38
C LEU A 78 -10.62 6.77 0.48
N VAL A 79 -11.11 6.09 1.51
CA VAL A 79 -10.88 4.64 1.73
C VAL A 79 -11.47 3.82 0.59
N ARG A 80 -12.67 4.15 0.12
CA ARG A 80 -13.31 3.46 -1.00
C ARG A 80 -12.49 3.61 -2.29
N SER A 81 -11.91 4.77 -2.54
CA SER A 81 -11.03 4.99 -3.70
C SER A 81 -9.83 4.04 -3.68
N VAL A 82 -9.16 3.90 -2.54
CA VAL A 82 -8.03 2.97 -2.35
C VAL A 82 -8.46 1.52 -2.58
N GLN A 83 -9.57 1.11 -1.95
CA GLN A 83 -10.07 -0.26 -2.06
C GLN A 83 -10.50 -0.61 -3.48
N ASN A 84 -11.22 0.27 -4.17
CA ASN A 84 -11.66 0.05 -5.53
C ASN A 84 -10.47 -0.09 -6.49
N GLU A 85 -9.41 0.69 -6.31
CA GLU A 85 -8.21 0.55 -7.12
C GLU A 85 -7.53 -0.80 -6.86
N ALA A 86 -7.38 -1.19 -5.59
CA ALA A 86 -6.79 -2.48 -5.23
C ALA A 86 -7.58 -3.66 -5.84
N TYR A 87 -8.91 -3.66 -5.73
CA TYR A 87 -9.75 -4.70 -6.33
C TYR A 87 -9.61 -4.74 -7.85
N ARG A 88 -9.59 -3.59 -8.51
CA ARG A 88 -9.38 -3.53 -9.96
C ARG A 88 -8.03 -4.13 -10.36
N TYR A 89 -6.95 -3.84 -9.63
CA TYR A 89 -5.65 -4.46 -9.93
C TYR A 89 -5.67 -5.97 -9.68
N ILE A 90 -6.35 -6.47 -8.65
CA ILE A 90 -6.54 -7.91 -8.41
C ILE A 90 -7.21 -8.60 -9.61
N GLU A 91 -8.16 -7.94 -10.26
CA GLU A 91 -8.90 -8.49 -11.41
C GLU A 91 -8.09 -8.44 -12.71
N VAL A 92 -7.34 -7.35 -12.93
CA VAL A 92 -6.73 -7.08 -14.24
C VAL A 92 -5.23 -7.36 -14.31
N LEU A 93 -4.53 -7.43 -13.17
CA LEU A 93 -3.08 -7.65 -13.13
C LEU A 93 -2.70 -8.96 -13.85
N ARG A 94 -1.69 -8.87 -14.71
CA ARG A 94 -1.13 -10.01 -15.43
C ARG A 94 0.34 -10.12 -15.12
N PHE A 95 0.79 -11.34 -14.94
CA PHE A 95 2.20 -11.68 -14.84
C PHE A 95 2.74 -12.14 -16.18
N LYS A 96 3.97 -11.74 -16.49
CA LYS A 96 4.80 -12.31 -17.54
C LYS A 96 5.82 -13.24 -16.90
N GLU A 97 6.07 -14.38 -17.49
CA GLU A 97 7.21 -15.23 -17.12
C GLU A 97 8.47 -14.64 -17.73
N VAL A 98 9.45 -14.32 -16.90
CA VAL A 98 10.75 -13.80 -17.37
C VAL A 98 11.81 -14.88 -17.30
N ILE A 99 12.79 -14.80 -18.22
CA ILE A 99 13.88 -15.79 -18.30
C ILE A 99 14.78 -15.62 -17.07
N HIS A 100 14.54 -16.47 -16.08
CA HIS A 100 15.29 -16.52 -14.83
C HIS A 100 15.40 -17.97 -14.32
N LYS A 101 16.36 -18.24 -13.44
CA LYS A 101 16.49 -19.54 -12.76
C LYS A 101 16.51 -19.33 -11.25
N PRO A 102 15.45 -19.74 -10.53
CA PRO A 102 14.21 -20.40 -10.99
C PRO A 102 13.31 -19.48 -11.86
N PRO A 103 12.28 -20.03 -12.55
CA PRO A 103 11.31 -19.21 -13.30
C PRO A 103 10.72 -18.12 -12.41
N LEU A 104 10.55 -16.93 -12.95
CA LEU A 104 10.11 -15.75 -12.22
C LEU A 104 8.94 -15.10 -12.94
N LEU A 105 7.87 -14.81 -12.21
CA LEU A 105 6.73 -14.05 -12.69
C LEU A 105 6.93 -12.57 -12.40
N LEU A 106 6.83 -11.70 -13.37
CA LEU A 106 6.97 -10.25 -13.23
C LEU A 106 5.69 -9.54 -13.66
N SER A 107 5.25 -8.58 -12.86
CA SER A 107 4.21 -7.61 -13.22
C SER A 107 4.66 -6.21 -12.89
N VAL A 108 4.40 -5.26 -13.80
CA VAL A 108 4.67 -3.83 -13.62
C VAL A 108 3.34 -3.10 -13.52
N ILE A 109 3.19 -2.26 -12.51
CA ILE A 109 1.98 -1.48 -12.25
C ILE A 109 2.31 -0.02 -11.94
N GLU A 110 1.34 0.87 -12.17
CA GLU A 110 1.45 2.30 -11.84
C GLU A 110 0.17 2.80 -11.14
N PRO A 111 -0.15 2.29 -9.95
CA PRO A 111 -1.37 2.67 -9.26
C PRO A 111 -1.29 4.11 -8.73
N LYS A 112 -2.46 4.77 -8.60
CA LYS A 112 -2.56 6.08 -7.94
C LYS A 112 -2.25 5.98 -6.44
N HIS A 113 -2.76 4.93 -5.79
CA HIS A 113 -2.59 4.68 -4.37
C HIS A 113 -1.47 3.66 -4.11
N ASP A 114 -0.84 3.73 -2.95
CA ASP A 114 0.23 2.81 -2.54
C ASP A 114 -0.34 1.46 -2.09
N ILE A 115 -0.79 0.65 -3.05
CA ILE A 115 -1.54 -0.59 -2.81
C ILE A 115 -0.72 -1.86 -2.96
N VAL A 116 0.56 -1.79 -3.32
CA VAL A 116 1.37 -2.97 -3.67
C VAL A 116 1.42 -4.01 -2.54
N ALA A 117 1.51 -3.59 -1.27
CA ALA A 117 1.48 -4.49 -0.13
C ALA A 117 0.12 -5.20 0.03
N HIS A 118 -0.98 -4.52 -0.32
CA HIS A 118 -2.31 -5.12 -0.31
C HIS A 118 -2.45 -6.19 -1.39
N LEU A 119 -1.91 -5.94 -2.59
CA LEU A 119 -1.88 -6.91 -3.69
C LEU A 119 -1.04 -8.13 -3.34
N ALA A 120 0.05 -7.95 -2.60
CA ALA A 120 0.96 -9.02 -2.20
C ALA A 120 0.24 -10.16 -1.48
N ASN A 121 -0.63 -9.86 -0.52
CA ASN A 121 -1.39 -10.88 0.21
C ASN A 121 -2.22 -11.76 -0.74
N HIS A 122 -2.97 -11.12 -1.66
CA HIS A 122 -3.82 -11.84 -2.59
C HIS A 122 -3.02 -12.75 -3.54
N PHE A 123 -1.94 -12.22 -4.09
CA PHE A 123 -1.14 -12.96 -5.08
C PHE A 123 -0.22 -14.01 -4.45
N ALA A 124 0.26 -13.81 -3.21
CA ALA A 124 1.01 -14.82 -2.47
C ALA A 124 0.17 -16.07 -2.16
N ASP A 125 -1.10 -15.88 -1.85
CA ASP A 125 -2.02 -17.02 -1.67
C ASP A 125 -2.29 -17.76 -2.99
N ARG A 126 -2.47 -17.01 -4.08
CA ARG A 126 -2.80 -17.58 -5.40
C ARG A 126 -1.62 -18.24 -6.10
N PHE A 127 -0.43 -17.67 -5.97
CA PHE A 127 0.82 -18.11 -6.61
C PHE A 127 1.84 -18.56 -5.57
N ASN A 128 1.39 -19.27 -4.53
CA ASN A 128 2.24 -19.66 -3.41
C ASN A 128 3.46 -20.49 -3.82
N SER A 129 3.35 -21.30 -4.89
CA SER A 129 4.45 -22.13 -5.40
C SER A 129 5.40 -21.41 -6.37
N GLU A 130 5.14 -20.15 -6.69
CA GLU A 130 5.85 -19.40 -7.72
C GLU A 130 6.70 -18.28 -7.12
N TRP A 131 7.83 -18.00 -7.75
CA TRP A 131 8.57 -16.76 -7.52
C TRP A 131 7.90 -15.65 -8.31
N PHE A 132 7.55 -14.55 -7.64
CA PHE A 132 7.00 -13.40 -8.35
C PHE A 132 7.49 -12.06 -7.82
N ILE A 133 7.45 -11.06 -8.72
CA ILE A 133 7.69 -9.65 -8.40
C ILE A 133 6.51 -8.84 -8.92
N ILE A 134 5.96 -7.95 -8.07
CA ILE A 134 5.04 -6.88 -8.49
C ILE A 134 5.77 -5.57 -8.29
N TYR A 135 6.15 -4.92 -9.39
CA TYR A 135 6.86 -3.64 -9.38
C TYR A 135 5.87 -2.49 -9.53
N ASP A 136 5.81 -1.63 -8.51
CA ASP A 136 5.06 -0.37 -8.50
C ASP A 136 6.00 0.76 -8.95
N ALA A 137 5.91 1.12 -10.23
CA ALA A 137 6.79 2.11 -10.85
C ALA A 137 6.50 3.54 -10.35
N ARG A 138 5.27 3.82 -9.88
CA ARG A 138 4.92 5.13 -9.34
C ARG A 138 5.51 5.40 -7.96
N HIS A 139 5.55 4.38 -7.11
CA HIS A 139 6.00 4.50 -5.73
C HIS A 139 7.43 3.98 -5.52
N HIS A 140 8.13 3.59 -6.60
CA HIS A 140 9.52 3.12 -6.58
C HIS A 140 9.75 1.96 -5.62
N LYS A 141 8.83 0.99 -5.59
CA LYS A 141 8.89 -0.17 -4.71
C LYS A 141 8.42 -1.44 -5.41
N ALA A 142 8.79 -2.56 -4.87
CA ALA A 142 8.30 -3.84 -5.34
C ALA A 142 8.01 -4.81 -4.21
N VAL A 143 7.06 -5.70 -4.46
CA VAL A 143 6.85 -6.94 -3.70
C VAL A 143 7.74 -8.01 -4.31
N PHE A 144 8.43 -8.75 -3.46
CA PHE A 144 9.19 -9.94 -3.80
C PHE A 144 8.58 -11.12 -3.05
N HIS A 145 8.22 -12.17 -3.74
CA HIS A 145 7.69 -13.40 -3.18
C HIS A 145 8.55 -14.59 -3.59
N GLU A 146 8.94 -15.40 -2.63
CA GLU A 146 9.64 -16.66 -2.84
C GLU A 146 8.67 -17.84 -2.83
N ALA A 147 8.85 -18.80 -3.74
CA ALA A 147 8.01 -19.98 -3.82
C ALA A 147 7.91 -20.71 -2.48
N GLY A 148 6.70 -20.91 -1.96
CA GLY A 148 6.42 -21.50 -0.65
C GLY A 148 6.87 -20.65 0.55
N GLY A 149 7.33 -19.42 0.31
CA GLY A 149 7.89 -18.51 1.31
C GLY A 149 6.97 -17.37 1.70
N LYS A 150 7.60 -16.35 2.28
CA LYS A 150 6.96 -15.08 2.61
C LYS A 150 7.22 -14.07 1.49
N TRP A 151 6.39 -13.05 1.44
CA TRP A 151 6.66 -11.87 0.62
C TRP A 151 7.22 -10.73 1.46
N GLU A 152 7.96 -9.86 0.81
CA GLU A 152 8.46 -8.61 1.38
C GLU A 152 8.26 -7.44 0.40
N VAL A 153 8.11 -6.23 0.94
CA VAL A 153 8.10 -4.99 0.16
C VAL A 153 9.40 -4.25 0.38
N ARG A 154 10.05 -3.83 -0.71
CA ARG A 154 11.26 -3.01 -0.64
C ARG A 154 11.13 -1.78 -1.54
N LEU A 155 11.69 -0.65 -1.07
CA LEU A 155 12.01 0.47 -1.95
C LEU A 155 13.16 0.08 -2.86
N LEU A 156 13.08 0.46 -4.12
CA LEU A 156 14.07 0.14 -5.13
C LEU A 156 15.02 1.31 -5.37
N SER A 157 16.27 1.00 -5.63
CA SER A 157 17.23 1.94 -6.20
C SER A 157 16.99 2.09 -7.70
N GLU A 158 17.47 3.19 -8.29
CA GLU A 158 17.37 3.43 -9.75
C GLU A 158 17.91 2.27 -10.58
N ASN A 159 19.01 1.64 -10.14
CA ASN A 159 19.60 0.48 -10.82
C ASN A 159 18.71 -0.76 -10.76
N GLU A 160 18.01 -1.00 -9.65
CA GLU A 160 17.07 -2.13 -9.50
C GLU A 160 15.83 -1.89 -10.37
N GLU A 161 15.31 -0.68 -10.39
CA GLU A 161 14.18 -0.33 -11.26
C GLU A 161 14.53 -0.51 -12.74
N GLN A 162 15.72 -0.06 -13.14
CA GLN A 162 16.17 -0.22 -14.52
C GLN A 162 16.26 -1.69 -14.93
N ARG A 163 16.79 -2.55 -14.06
CA ARG A 163 16.85 -4.01 -14.30
C ARG A 163 15.46 -4.63 -14.44
N LEU A 164 14.49 -4.22 -13.62
CA LEU A 164 13.13 -4.75 -13.71
C LEU A 164 12.43 -4.30 -15.01
N LYS A 165 12.69 -3.07 -15.46
CA LYS A 165 12.19 -2.57 -16.75
C LYS A 165 12.80 -3.35 -17.91
N GLU A 166 14.11 -3.58 -17.94
CA GLU A 166 14.81 -4.37 -18.95
C GLU A 166 14.28 -5.81 -19.00
N LEU A 167 14.07 -6.45 -17.83
CA LEU A 167 13.46 -7.78 -17.76
C LEU A 167 12.05 -7.80 -18.33
N ASN A 168 11.27 -6.75 -18.13
CA ASN A 168 9.92 -6.65 -18.67
C ASN A 168 9.90 -6.43 -20.20
N GLU A 169 10.90 -5.76 -20.76
CA GLU A 169 11.02 -5.45 -22.21
C GLU A 169 11.57 -6.62 -23.02
N THR A 170 12.44 -7.45 -22.43
CA THR A 170 13.19 -8.52 -23.17
C THR A 170 12.28 -9.60 -23.79
N GLU A 171 11.00 -9.71 -23.43
CA GLU A 171 10.07 -10.67 -24.02
C GLU A 171 9.28 -10.16 -25.24
N GLU A 172 9.27 -8.88 -25.52
CA GLU A 172 8.59 -8.33 -26.70
C GLU A 172 9.33 -8.64 -28.02
N GLU A 173 10.61 -9.00 -27.97
CA GLU A 173 11.41 -9.32 -29.16
C GLU A 173 11.27 -10.77 -29.66
N TYR A 174 10.62 -11.68 -28.92
CA TYR A 174 10.51 -13.12 -29.25
C TYR A 174 9.09 -13.61 -29.56
N SER A 175 8.12 -12.70 -29.80
CA SER A 175 6.74 -13.05 -30.19
C SER A 175 6.48 -12.89 -31.69
#